data_ee68fcffe96d50e59c6ed068df7c78ae
#
_entry.id   ee68fcffe96d50e59c6ed068df7c78ae
#
_cell.length_a   1.000
_cell.length_b   1.000
_cell.length_c   1.000
_cell.angle_alpha   90.00
_cell.angle_beta   90.00
_cell.angle_gamma   90.00
#
_symmetry.space_group_name_H-M   'P 1'
#
loop_
_entity.id
_entity.type
_entity.pdbx_description
1 polymer ?
#
loop_
_entity_poly.entity_id
_entity_poly.type
_entity_poly.pdbx_seq_one_letter_code
_entity_poly.pdbx_strand_id
1 'polypeptide(L)'
;MTVEYDLKATVRTIPDYPKPGIMFRDITTLLGDARAFRRAVDELVQPWAGSKIDKIAGIEARGFILGGALAHQVSAGFVPIRKRGKLPHTTVRIAYSLEYGLDEMEMHVDAIHPGERVILIDDLIATGGTAEGAVKLLRQIGANVVAACFVVDLPELGGAAKLRAMDVPVRTLMTFDGH
;
A
#
# COMPACT_ATOMS: atom_id res chain seq x y z
N MET A 1 -1.01 20.62 -28.65
CA MET A 1 -0.43 19.38 -28.02
C MET A 1 -0.70 19.45 -26.51
N THR A 2 -1.55 18.59 -26.00
CA THR A 2 -1.69 18.42 -24.56
C THR A 2 -0.45 17.67 -24.08
N VAL A 3 0.42 18.36 -23.36
CA VAL A 3 1.54 17.69 -22.67
C VAL A 3 0.93 16.72 -21.67
N GLU A 4 1.11 15.44 -21.91
CA GLU A 4 0.67 14.41 -20.99
C GLU A 4 1.41 14.59 -19.65
N TYR A 5 0.64 14.69 -18.57
CA TYR A 5 1.22 14.89 -17.24
C TYR A 5 1.92 13.63 -16.78
N ASP A 6 3.24 13.68 -16.64
CA ASP A 6 4.04 12.54 -16.21
C ASP A 6 4.07 12.44 -14.68
N LEU A 7 3.22 11.59 -14.14
CA LEU A 7 3.14 11.33 -12.70
C LEU A 7 4.46 10.76 -12.14
N LYS A 8 5.14 9.93 -12.91
CA LYS A 8 6.43 9.31 -12.51
C LYS A 8 7.51 10.36 -12.27
N ALA A 9 7.52 11.44 -13.04
CA ALA A 9 8.48 12.53 -12.89
C ALA A 9 8.33 13.29 -11.57
N THR A 10 7.20 13.16 -10.87
CA THR A 10 6.99 13.79 -9.56
C THR A 10 7.62 13.04 -8.40
N VAL A 11 8.04 11.79 -8.60
CA VAL A 11 8.71 10.97 -7.58
C VAL A 11 10.20 11.29 -7.57
N ARG A 12 10.72 11.64 -6.39
CA ARG A 12 12.14 11.95 -6.21
C ARG A 12 12.93 10.67 -5.98
N THR A 13 14.10 10.55 -6.60
CA THR A 13 15.06 9.48 -6.33
C THR A 13 16.20 10.02 -5.46
N ILE A 14 16.46 9.34 -4.35
CA ILE A 14 17.58 9.63 -3.44
C ILE A 14 18.56 8.46 -3.55
N PRO A 15 19.72 8.67 -4.21
CA PRO A 15 20.72 7.60 -4.34
C PRO A 15 21.40 7.33 -3.00
N ASP A 16 21.81 6.08 -2.84
CA ASP A 16 22.57 5.61 -1.67
C ASP A 16 21.87 5.86 -0.32
N TYR A 17 20.54 5.69 -0.28
CA TYR A 17 19.75 5.84 0.93
C TYR A 17 18.84 4.61 1.15
N PRO A 18 18.74 4.06 2.37
CA PRO A 18 19.43 4.43 3.61
C PRO A 18 20.88 3.97 3.66
N LYS A 19 21.35 3.27 2.65
CA LYS A 19 22.74 2.77 2.54
C LYS A 19 23.19 2.71 1.09
N PRO A 20 24.53 2.64 0.84
CA PRO A 20 25.07 2.59 -0.52
C PRO A 20 24.42 1.48 -1.38
N GLY A 21 24.16 1.80 -2.64
CA GLY A 21 23.58 0.91 -3.64
C GLY A 21 22.05 0.91 -3.69
N ILE A 22 21.37 1.53 -2.73
CA ILE A 22 19.90 1.63 -2.72
C ILE A 22 19.45 2.96 -3.33
N MET A 23 18.58 2.88 -4.33
CA MET A 23 17.91 4.03 -4.95
C MET A 23 16.56 4.22 -4.28
N PHE A 24 16.48 5.07 -3.26
CA PHE A 24 15.24 5.33 -2.53
C PHE A 24 14.27 6.15 -3.37
N ARG A 25 13.07 5.64 -3.56
CA ARG A 25 11.99 6.31 -4.30
C ARG A 25 11.09 7.03 -3.30
N ASP A 26 11.21 8.36 -3.27
CA ASP A 26 10.52 9.21 -2.32
C ASP A 26 9.26 9.79 -2.96
N ILE A 27 8.09 9.36 -2.47
CA ILE A 27 6.80 9.88 -2.95
C ILE A 27 6.36 11.15 -2.24
N THR A 28 7.12 11.68 -1.27
CA THR A 28 6.70 12.91 -0.57
C THR A 28 6.61 14.09 -1.51
N THR A 29 7.40 14.14 -2.56
CA THR A 29 7.31 15.15 -3.62
C THR A 29 6.05 15.01 -4.47
N LEU A 30 5.58 13.80 -4.70
CA LEU A 30 4.27 13.54 -5.32
C LEU A 30 3.14 13.98 -4.40
N LEU A 31 3.20 13.60 -3.11
CA LEU A 31 2.19 13.96 -2.12
C LEU A 31 2.12 15.47 -1.89
N GLY A 32 3.24 16.16 -1.98
CA GLY A 32 3.35 17.62 -1.82
C GLY A 32 2.87 18.44 -3.04
N ASP A 33 2.63 17.79 -4.16
CA ASP A 33 2.08 18.42 -5.37
C ASP A 33 0.58 18.08 -5.46
N ALA A 34 -0.27 19.10 -5.34
CA ALA A 34 -1.72 18.91 -5.28
C ALA A 34 -2.27 18.18 -6.52
N ARG A 35 -1.75 18.48 -7.71
CA ARG A 35 -2.17 17.86 -8.97
C ARG A 35 -1.73 16.40 -9.03
N ALA A 36 -0.49 16.14 -8.66
CA ALA A 36 0.07 14.78 -8.65
C ALA A 36 -0.65 13.89 -7.63
N PHE A 37 -0.84 14.39 -6.42
CA PHE A 37 -1.53 13.64 -5.36
C PHE A 37 -2.97 13.30 -5.76
N ARG A 38 -3.72 14.29 -6.26
CA ARG A 38 -5.09 14.06 -6.73
C ARG A 38 -5.13 13.01 -7.84
N ARG A 39 -4.25 13.13 -8.83
CA ARG A 39 -4.18 12.18 -9.94
C ARG A 39 -3.82 10.77 -9.48
N ALA A 40 -2.86 10.64 -8.56
CA ALA A 40 -2.49 9.34 -8.01
C ALA A 40 -3.67 8.66 -7.32
N VAL A 41 -4.40 9.39 -6.49
CA VAL A 41 -5.60 8.88 -5.81
C VAL A 41 -6.68 8.47 -6.81
N ASP A 42 -6.98 9.31 -7.78
CA ASP A 42 -7.98 9.01 -8.83
C ASP A 42 -7.61 7.76 -9.62
N GLU A 43 -6.37 7.61 -10.01
CA GLU A 43 -5.89 6.45 -10.77
C GLU A 43 -5.88 5.17 -9.94
N LEU A 44 -5.55 5.26 -8.64
CA LEU A 44 -5.55 4.10 -7.75
C LEU A 44 -6.95 3.53 -7.53
N VAL A 45 -7.98 4.36 -7.44
CA VAL A 45 -9.35 3.90 -7.19
C VAL A 45 -10.15 3.61 -8.46
N GLN A 46 -9.67 4.03 -9.61
CA GLN A 46 -10.41 3.95 -10.87
C GLN A 46 -10.98 2.54 -11.19
N PRO A 47 -10.24 1.43 -10.97
CA PRO A 47 -10.79 0.09 -11.25
C PRO A 47 -12.00 -0.28 -10.39
N TRP A 48 -12.19 0.38 -9.26
CA TRP A 48 -13.28 0.10 -8.31
C TRP A 48 -14.35 1.19 -8.27
N ALA A 49 -14.34 2.10 -9.24
CA ALA A 49 -15.41 3.09 -9.41
C ALA A 49 -16.76 2.37 -9.56
N GLY A 50 -17.72 2.74 -8.72
CA GLY A 50 -19.04 2.09 -8.68
C GLY A 50 -19.11 0.73 -7.96
N SER A 51 -17.97 0.20 -7.49
CA SER A 51 -17.94 -1.00 -6.66
C SER A 51 -18.04 -0.65 -5.19
N LYS A 52 -18.67 -1.52 -4.39
CA LYS A 52 -18.71 -1.36 -2.94
C LYS A 52 -17.39 -1.80 -2.35
N ILE A 53 -16.70 -0.88 -1.68
CA ILE A 53 -15.52 -1.15 -0.84
C ILE A 53 -15.88 -0.74 0.57
N ASP A 54 -15.71 -1.64 1.53
CA ASP A 54 -16.07 -1.40 2.93
C ASP A 54 -14.94 -0.70 3.70
N LYS A 55 -13.71 -1.13 3.47
CA LYS A 55 -12.53 -0.60 4.20
C LYS A 55 -11.34 -0.44 3.24
N ILE A 56 -10.55 0.58 3.55
CA ILE A 56 -9.18 0.73 3.03
C ILE A 56 -8.23 0.47 4.19
N ALA A 57 -7.37 -0.54 4.06
CA ALA A 57 -6.34 -0.85 5.04
C ALA A 57 -5.01 -0.26 4.57
N GLY A 58 -4.45 0.65 5.33
CA GLY A 58 -3.18 1.32 5.01
C GLY A 58 -2.05 0.89 5.94
N ILE A 59 -0.87 0.70 5.37
CA ILE A 59 0.34 0.33 6.12
C ILE A 59 1.10 1.61 6.50
N GLU A 60 1.51 1.72 7.78
CA GLU A 60 2.29 2.89 8.21
C GLU A 60 3.60 3.03 7.40
N ALA A 61 4.04 4.20 7.09
CA ALA A 61 3.45 5.50 7.44
C ALA A 61 2.75 6.15 6.24
N ARG A 62 3.36 6.13 5.05
CA ARG A 62 2.83 6.81 3.86
C ARG A 62 1.56 6.16 3.31
N GLY A 63 1.36 4.87 3.56
CA GLY A 63 0.11 4.20 3.28
C GLY A 63 -1.10 4.79 4.01
N PHE A 64 -0.89 5.48 5.13
CA PHE A 64 -1.97 6.18 5.84
C PHE A 64 -2.47 7.39 5.07
N ILE A 65 -1.57 8.15 4.48
CA ILE A 65 -1.91 9.36 3.71
C ILE A 65 -2.72 8.97 2.48
N LEU A 66 -2.20 8.02 1.72
CA LEU A 66 -2.88 7.49 0.53
C LEU A 66 -4.20 6.80 0.91
N GLY A 67 -4.17 5.97 1.94
CA GLY A 67 -5.33 5.21 2.41
C GLY A 67 -6.47 6.09 2.90
N GLY A 68 -6.16 7.17 3.62
CA GLY A 68 -7.15 8.15 4.05
C GLY A 68 -7.83 8.84 2.87
N ALA A 69 -7.05 9.24 1.87
CA ALA A 69 -7.57 9.86 0.66
C ALA A 69 -8.45 8.89 -0.17
N LEU A 70 -7.99 7.64 -0.33
CA LEU A 70 -8.77 6.60 -1.02
C LEU A 70 -10.09 6.31 -0.29
N ALA A 71 -10.04 6.12 1.02
CA ALA A 71 -11.22 5.81 1.84
C ALA A 71 -12.27 6.92 1.72
N HIS A 72 -11.86 8.17 1.81
CA HIS A 72 -12.74 9.31 1.65
C HIS A 72 -13.39 9.33 0.27
N GLN A 73 -12.62 9.08 -0.79
CA GLN A 73 -13.10 9.14 -2.17
C GLN A 73 -14.09 8.03 -2.51
N VAL A 74 -13.90 6.82 -1.99
CA VAL A 74 -14.80 5.68 -2.25
C VAL A 74 -15.86 5.48 -1.17
N SER A 75 -15.92 6.36 -0.19
CA SER A 75 -16.86 6.29 0.95
C SER A 75 -16.71 5.01 1.76
N ALA A 76 -15.47 4.61 2.00
CA ALA A 76 -15.08 3.48 2.83
C ALA A 76 -14.52 3.95 4.17
N GLY A 77 -14.46 3.07 5.16
CA GLY A 77 -13.70 3.29 6.39
C GLY A 77 -12.21 3.08 6.17
N PHE A 78 -11.39 3.65 7.04
CA PHE A 78 -9.94 3.46 7.02
C PHE A 78 -9.49 2.61 8.20
N VAL A 79 -8.57 1.67 7.95
CA VAL A 79 -7.99 0.78 8.96
C VAL A 79 -6.47 0.90 8.95
N PRO A 80 -5.84 1.32 10.06
CA PRO A 80 -4.39 1.36 10.16
C PRO A 80 -3.81 -0.02 10.44
N ILE A 81 -2.79 -0.40 9.68
CA ILE A 81 -1.90 -1.53 9.96
C ILE A 81 -0.56 -0.95 10.40
N ARG A 82 -0.11 -1.30 11.60
CA ARG A 82 1.06 -0.70 12.22
C ARG A 82 2.02 -1.75 12.76
N LYS A 83 3.25 -1.33 13.01
CA LYS A 83 4.22 -2.14 13.73
C LYS A 83 3.74 -2.40 15.16
N ARG A 84 4.20 -3.53 15.71
CA ARG A 84 3.84 -3.97 17.07
C ARG A 84 3.97 -2.85 18.11
N GLY A 85 2.97 -2.78 18.99
CA GLY A 85 2.96 -1.88 20.14
C GLY A 85 2.49 -0.45 19.88
N LYS A 86 2.05 -0.13 18.65
CA LYS A 86 1.62 1.23 18.30
C LYS A 86 0.11 1.45 18.32
N LEU A 87 -0.68 0.40 18.43
CA LEU A 87 -2.14 0.47 18.49
C LEU A 87 -2.64 0.30 19.91
N PRO A 88 -3.56 1.16 20.39
CA PRO A 88 -3.92 1.20 21.81
C PRO A 88 -4.96 0.16 22.24
N HIS A 89 -5.78 -0.36 21.32
CA HIS A 89 -6.82 -1.35 21.62
C HIS A 89 -6.29 -2.76 21.37
N THR A 90 -7.06 -3.79 21.70
CA THR A 90 -6.71 -5.20 21.44
C THR A 90 -6.45 -5.42 19.95
N THR A 91 -5.34 -6.10 19.65
CA THR A 91 -4.88 -6.32 18.28
C THR A 91 -4.83 -7.79 17.91
N VAL A 92 -4.94 -8.06 16.62
CA VAL A 92 -4.42 -9.25 15.96
C VAL A 92 -3.07 -8.90 15.34
N ARG A 93 -2.15 -9.86 15.31
CA ARG A 93 -0.79 -9.61 14.83
C ARG A 93 -0.28 -10.76 13.98
N ILE A 94 0.70 -10.45 13.14
CA ILE A 94 1.42 -11.43 12.34
C ILE A 94 2.90 -11.05 12.26
N ALA A 95 3.77 -12.06 12.27
CA ALA A 95 5.17 -11.88 11.91
C ALA A 95 5.32 -11.85 10.40
N TYR A 96 6.18 -11.00 9.88
CA TYR A 96 6.46 -10.88 8.46
C TYR A 96 7.96 -10.73 8.20
N SER A 97 8.39 -11.19 7.02
CA SER A 97 9.79 -11.16 6.63
C SER A 97 10.19 -9.80 6.09
N LEU A 98 11.29 -9.29 6.63
CA LEU A 98 12.03 -8.16 6.05
C LEU A 98 13.20 -8.70 5.22
N GLU A 99 13.86 -7.82 4.48
CA GLU A 99 15.12 -8.16 3.81
C GLU A 99 16.17 -8.68 4.82
N TYR A 100 16.15 -8.14 6.04
CA TYR A 100 17.04 -8.54 7.14
C TYR A 100 16.25 -8.83 8.41
N GLY A 101 15.71 -10.06 8.54
CA GLY A 101 15.06 -10.50 9.75
C GLY A 101 13.53 -10.55 9.68
N LEU A 102 12.93 -10.56 10.86
CA LEU A 102 11.47 -10.59 11.04
C LEU A 102 11.02 -9.38 11.83
N ASP A 103 9.83 -8.91 11.52
CA ASP A 103 9.13 -7.89 12.31
C ASP A 103 7.68 -8.34 12.50
N GLU A 104 6.92 -7.63 13.31
CA GLU A 104 5.50 -7.90 13.54
C GLU A 104 4.66 -6.68 13.18
N MET A 105 3.50 -6.93 12.57
CA MET A 105 2.48 -5.91 12.33
C MET A 105 1.18 -6.27 13.00
N GLU A 106 0.40 -5.26 13.32
CA GLU A 106 -0.84 -5.36 14.07
C GLU A 106 -1.97 -4.56 13.41
N MET A 107 -3.18 -5.02 13.69
CA MET A 107 -4.42 -4.33 13.36
C MET A 107 -5.38 -4.53 14.54
N HIS A 108 -6.25 -3.56 14.82
CA HIS A 108 -7.28 -3.73 15.85
C HIS A 108 -8.19 -4.91 15.51
N VAL A 109 -8.51 -5.71 16.52
CA VAL A 109 -9.31 -6.93 16.37
C VAL A 109 -10.73 -6.66 15.86
N ASP A 110 -11.25 -5.48 16.12
CA ASP A 110 -12.60 -5.03 15.73
C ASP A 110 -12.64 -4.12 14.49
N ALA A 111 -11.48 -3.94 13.81
CA ALA A 111 -11.39 -3.01 12.68
C ALA A 111 -12.18 -3.46 11.46
N ILE A 112 -12.29 -4.76 11.25
CA ILE A 112 -12.92 -5.34 10.06
C ILE A 112 -13.85 -6.47 10.50
N HIS A 113 -15.04 -6.53 9.89
CA HIS A 113 -15.95 -7.66 10.06
C HIS A 113 -15.72 -8.70 8.96
N PRO A 114 -15.89 -10.01 9.27
CA PRO A 114 -15.74 -11.07 8.27
C PRO A 114 -16.58 -10.80 7.02
N GLY A 115 -15.98 -10.99 5.85
CA GLY A 115 -16.63 -10.79 4.55
C GLY A 115 -16.58 -9.36 4.02
N GLU A 116 -16.16 -8.37 4.81
CA GLU A 116 -16.00 -7.01 4.30
C GLU A 116 -14.97 -6.95 3.18
N ARG A 117 -15.26 -6.11 2.19
CA ARG A 117 -14.41 -5.91 1.01
C ARG A 117 -13.35 -4.86 1.33
N VAL A 118 -12.10 -5.26 1.26
CA VAL A 118 -10.95 -4.45 1.71
C VAL A 118 -9.95 -4.27 0.58
N ILE A 119 -9.49 -3.04 0.39
CA ILE A 119 -8.32 -2.73 -0.43
C ILE A 119 -7.16 -2.41 0.50
N LEU A 120 -6.03 -3.07 0.27
CA LEU A 120 -4.76 -2.78 0.93
C LEU A 120 -4.03 -1.68 0.16
N ILE A 121 -3.43 -0.72 0.87
CA ILE A 121 -2.66 0.37 0.25
C ILE A 121 -1.33 0.59 0.97
N ASP A 122 -0.28 0.76 0.19
CA ASP A 122 1.00 1.28 0.64
C ASP A 122 1.63 2.14 -0.47
N ASP A 123 2.71 2.80 -0.17
CA ASP A 123 3.39 3.66 -1.14
C ASP A 123 4.17 2.88 -2.19
N LEU A 124 4.85 1.81 -1.79
CA LEU A 124 5.76 1.05 -2.63
C LEU A 124 5.69 -0.44 -2.32
N ILE A 125 5.84 -1.26 -3.35
CA ILE A 125 6.08 -2.70 -3.19
C ILE A 125 7.45 -3.06 -3.77
N ALA A 126 8.28 -3.70 -2.93
CA ALA A 126 9.61 -4.16 -3.29
C ALA A 126 9.66 -5.69 -3.29
N THR A 127 10.17 -6.30 -2.24
CA THR A 127 10.18 -7.77 -2.09
C THR A 127 8.81 -8.37 -1.78
N GLY A 128 7.91 -7.55 -1.26
CA GLY A 128 6.54 -7.94 -0.95
C GLY A 128 6.33 -8.56 0.42
N GLY A 129 7.36 -8.66 1.26
CA GLY A 129 7.24 -9.25 2.59
C GLY A 129 6.23 -8.53 3.48
N THR A 130 6.28 -7.22 3.51
CA THR A 130 5.33 -6.37 4.27
C THR A 130 3.90 -6.55 3.74
N ALA A 131 3.70 -6.45 2.44
CA ALA A 131 2.39 -6.58 1.82
C ALA A 131 1.82 -7.99 1.98
N GLU A 132 2.64 -9.02 1.83
CA GLU A 132 2.25 -10.42 2.09
C GLU A 132 1.75 -10.60 3.53
N GLY A 133 2.51 -10.08 4.49
CA GLY A 133 2.11 -10.12 5.91
C GLY A 133 0.78 -9.41 6.14
N ALA A 134 0.59 -8.24 5.55
CA ALA A 134 -0.66 -7.49 5.66
C ALA A 134 -1.86 -8.26 5.07
N VAL A 135 -1.69 -8.88 3.91
CA VAL A 135 -2.76 -9.71 3.30
C VAL A 135 -3.12 -10.89 4.21
N LYS A 136 -2.11 -11.58 4.76
CA LYS A 136 -2.34 -12.68 5.70
C LYS A 136 -3.08 -12.22 6.96
N LEU A 137 -2.69 -11.07 7.50
CA LEU A 137 -3.33 -10.47 8.67
C LEU A 137 -4.81 -10.15 8.40
N LEU A 138 -5.11 -9.54 7.26
CA LEU A 138 -6.47 -9.22 6.83
C LEU A 138 -7.31 -10.50 6.65
N ARG A 139 -6.76 -11.51 6.00
CA ARG A 139 -7.43 -12.80 5.79
C ARG A 139 -7.67 -13.56 7.09
N GLN A 140 -6.80 -13.40 8.07
CA GLN A 140 -6.91 -14.03 9.39
C GLN A 140 -8.20 -13.64 10.12
N ILE A 141 -8.70 -12.43 9.91
CA ILE A 141 -9.95 -11.95 10.50
C ILE A 141 -11.13 -12.04 9.53
N GLY A 142 -10.97 -12.71 8.40
CA GLY A 142 -12.05 -12.98 7.45
C GLY A 142 -12.31 -11.88 6.44
N ALA A 143 -11.40 -10.93 6.25
CA ALA A 143 -11.53 -9.90 5.22
C ALA A 143 -11.47 -10.52 3.81
N ASN A 144 -12.29 -9.99 2.91
CA ASN A 144 -12.17 -10.23 1.49
C ASN A 144 -11.21 -9.19 0.90
N VAL A 145 -9.96 -9.55 0.69
CA VAL A 145 -8.95 -8.65 0.12
C VAL A 145 -9.17 -8.55 -1.38
N VAL A 146 -9.81 -7.48 -1.81
CA VAL A 146 -10.21 -7.24 -3.20
C VAL A 146 -9.02 -6.94 -4.08
N ALA A 147 -8.07 -6.18 -3.56
CA ALA A 147 -6.85 -5.78 -4.25
C ALA A 147 -5.81 -5.23 -3.28
N ALA A 148 -4.58 -5.13 -3.76
CA ALA A 148 -3.50 -4.38 -3.12
C ALA A 148 -3.02 -3.31 -4.10
N CYS A 149 -2.93 -2.07 -3.63
CA CYS A 149 -2.58 -0.91 -4.42
C CYS A 149 -1.28 -0.26 -3.91
N PHE A 150 -0.44 0.16 -4.85
CA PHE A 150 0.82 0.82 -4.55
C PHE A 150 1.07 1.92 -5.59
N VAL A 151 1.68 3.01 -5.18
CA VAL A 151 2.11 4.04 -6.14
C VAL A 151 3.27 3.50 -6.98
N VAL A 152 4.25 2.90 -6.33
CA VAL A 152 5.49 2.41 -6.96
C VAL A 152 5.61 0.89 -6.85
N ASP A 153 5.97 0.26 -7.95
CA ASP A 153 6.40 -1.13 -8.00
C ASP A 153 7.88 -1.21 -8.43
N LEU A 154 8.64 -2.03 -7.71
CA LEU A 154 10.00 -2.43 -8.11
C LEU A 154 9.94 -3.89 -8.61
N PRO A 155 9.59 -4.12 -9.89
CA PRO A 155 9.19 -5.45 -10.36
C PRO A 155 10.31 -6.48 -10.31
N GLU A 156 11.58 -6.07 -10.41
CA GLU A 156 12.73 -6.97 -10.30
C GLU A 156 12.83 -7.66 -8.94
N LEU A 157 12.21 -7.09 -7.90
CA LEU A 157 12.22 -7.66 -6.56
C LEU A 157 11.08 -8.65 -6.30
N GLY A 158 10.10 -8.75 -7.21
CA GLY A 158 9.12 -9.83 -7.25
C GLY A 158 7.93 -9.71 -6.31
N GLY A 159 7.76 -8.60 -5.59
CA GLY A 159 6.68 -8.46 -4.59
C GLY A 159 5.28 -8.53 -5.19
N ALA A 160 5.04 -7.86 -6.31
CA ALA A 160 3.73 -7.89 -6.98
C ALA A 160 3.38 -9.31 -7.45
N ALA A 161 4.34 -10.04 -8.02
CA ALA A 161 4.15 -11.44 -8.42
C ALA A 161 3.81 -12.33 -7.22
N LYS A 162 4.45 -12.08 -6.06
CA LYS A 162 4.16 -12.79 -4.82
C LYS A 162 2.70 -12.60 -4.38
N LEU A 163 2.16 -11.39 -4.43
CA LEU A 163 0.77 -11.13 -4.10
C LEU A 163 -0.20 -11.76 -5.09
N ARG A 164 0.12 -11.70 -6.38
CA ARG A 164 -0.71 -12.34 -7.41
C ARG A 164 -0.78 -13.86 -7.21
N ALA A 165 0.31 -14.48 -6.79
CA ALA A 165 0.34 -15.91 -6.43
C ALA A 165 -0.53 -16.24 -5.19
N MET A 166 -0.91 -15.24 -4.41
CA MET A 166 -1.86 -15.35 -3.29
C MET A 166 -3.29 -15.01 -3.69
N ASP A 167 -3.57 -14.94 -4.99
CA ASP A 167 -4.88 -14.53 -5.55
C ASP A 167 -5.30 -13.11 -5.15
N VAL A 168 -4.34 -12.21 -5.01
CA VAL A 168 -4.59 -10.79 -4.77
C VAL A 168 -4.27 -9.99 -6.03
N PRO A 169 -5.26 -9.35 -6.68
CA PRO A 169 -5.00 -8.39 -7.75
C PRO A 169 -4.12 -7.24 -7.26
N VAL A 170 -3.13 -6.86 -8.05
CA VAL A 170 -2.20 -5.78 -7.71
C VAL A 170 -2.37 -4.63 -8.69
N ARG A 171 -2.57 -3.42 -8.15
CA ARG A 171 -2.64 -2.15 -8.90
C ARG A 171 -1.44 -1.30 -8.55
N THR A 172 -0.65 -0.92 -9.54
CA THR A 172 0.46 0.01 -9.37
C THR A 172 0.38 1.12 -10.41
N LEU A 173 0.91 2.30 -10.08
CA LEU A 173 0.84 3.46 -10.99
C LEU A 173 2.10 3.60 -11.83
N MET A 174 3.23 3.15 -11.32
CA MET A 174 4.51 3.27 -12.00
C MET A 174 5.49 2.20 -11.56
N THR A 175 6.46 1.93 -12.41
CA THR A 175 7.56 1.00 -12.11
C THR A 175 8.89 1.74 -12.18
N PHE A 176 9.84 1.28 -11.39
CA PHE A 176 11.24 1.66 -11.48
C PHE A 176 12.09 0.41 -11.54
N ASP A 177 13.19 0.48 -12.29
CA ASP A 177 14.15 -0.61 -12.39
C ASP A 177 15.06 -0.64 -11.14
N GLY A 178 15.58 -1.82 -10.81
CA GLY A 178 16.49 -2.03 -9.69
C GLY A 178 15.80 -1.95 -8.32
N HIS A 179 16.58 -1.46 -7.36
CA HIS A 179 16.18 -1.37 -5.96
C HIS A 179 16.84 -0.22 -5.21
#